data_fc09c80e10ae5951cd22e83122418227
#
_entry.id   fc09c80e10ae5951cd22e83122418227
#
_cell.length_a   1.000
_cell.length_b   1.000
_cell.length_c   1.000
_cell.angle_alpha   90.00
_cell.angle_beta   90.00
_cell.angle_gamma   90.00
#
_symmetry.space_group_name_H-M   'P 1'
#
loop_
_entity.id
_entity.type
_entity.pdbx_description
1 polymer ?
#
loop_
_entity_poly.entity_id
_entity_poly.type
_entity_poly.pdbx_seq_one_letter_code
_entity_poly.pdbx_strand_id
1 'polypeptide(L)'
;MALIVHKYGGTSMGSTDRIKNVAARVAKWHDAGHKIVVVPSAMSGETNRLIGLAKEIMPQPDPRELDMIASTGEQVSVGLLAMALLAIGKDAVSYTGWQAGIRTDSAFTKARIQSIDDSRVRADLDAGKIVIITGFQGVDEEGNISTLGRGGSDTSAVAIAAALKADECLIYTDVDGVYTTDPRVVDEARRLEKITFEEMLELASLGSKVLQTRSVEFAGNYQVPTRVLSSLTDPLMPLAEEASSGTLISFEEETNMEQAVISGIAFTRDEAKITVLGVQDRPGVAFHILGPISDANIEVDMIIQNQSVDGKTDFTFTVSRNDYQRALAVLEGEREALGYTRILGDAKVSKVSAVGVGMRSHVGVASQMFRTLADEGINIMMISTSEIKISVLIDEKYMELAVRALHKAFDLEQA
;
A
#
# COMPACT_ATOMS: atom_id res chain seq x y z
N MET A 1 16.99 23.61 -9.32
CA MET A 1 15.92 23.16 -10.24
C MET A 1 15.85 21.66 -10.16
N ALA A 2 14.77 21.11 -9.66
CA ALA A 2 14.55 19.67 -9.51
C ALA A 2 13.35 19.25 -10.38
N LEU A 3 13.30 17.98 -10.78
CA LEU A 3 12.13 17.34 -11.38
C LEU A 3 11.37 16.59 -10.29
N ILE A 4 10.13 16.99 -10.05
CA ILE A 4 9.31 16.46 -8.94
C ILE A 4 8.00 15.92 -9.49
N VAL A 5 7.63 14.74 -9.04
CA VAL A 5 6.32 14.14 -9.34
C VAL A 5 5.40 14.33 -8.16
N HIS A 6 4.26 14.98 -8.35
CA HIS A 6 3.21 15.16 -7.34
C HIS A 6 2.08 14.18 -7.59
N LYS A 7 1.75 13.33 -6.64
CA LYS A 7 0.55 12.49 -6.67
C LYS A 7 -0.51 13.07 -5.73
N TYR A 8 -1.75 13.17 -6.18
CA TYR A 8 -2.88 13.59 -5.35
C TYR A 8 -3.94 12.49 -5.27
N GLY A 9 -4.32 12.10 -4.04
CA GLY A 9 -5.38 11.13 -3.79
C GLY A 9 -6.79 11.67 -4.08
N GLY A 10 -7.78 10.77 -4.11
CA GLY A 10 -9.16 11.13 -4.43
C GLY A 10 -9.77 12.17 -3.49
N THR A 11 -9.45 12.12 -2.19
CA THR A 11 -9.87 13.12 -1.21
C THR A 11 -9.31 14.51 -1.52
N SER A 12 -8.08 14.57 -2.05
CA SER A 12 -7.44 15.81 -2.49
C SER A 12 -8.09 16.40 -3.74
N MET A 13 -8.75 15.58 -4.53
CA MET A 13 -9.44 15.94 -5.77
C MET A 13 -10.98 15.95 -5.61
N GLY A 14 -11.50 15.89 -4.38
CA GLY A 14 -12.91 15.62 -4.09
C GLY A 14 -13.92 16.72 -4.49
N SER A 15 -13.45 17.92 -4.84
CA SER A 15 -14.29 19.02 -5.31
C SER A 15 -13.50 19.98 -6.18
N THR A 16 -14.19 20.87 -6.90
CA THR A 16 -13.54 21.92 -7.71
C THR A 16 -12.69 22.87 -6.86
N ASP A 17 -13.10 23.16 -5.62
CA ASP A 17 -12.30 24.00 -4.72
C ASP A 17 -11.04 23.29 -4.25
N ARG A 18 -11.11 21.98 -4.00
CA ARG A 18 -9.93 21.14 -3.73
C ARG A 18 -8.98 21.13 -4.92
N ILE A 19 -9.49 21.01 -6.14
CA ILE A 19 -8.70 21.05 -7.38
C ILE A 19 -8.00 22.41 -7.55
N LYS A 20 -8.67 23.53 -7.21
CA LYS A 20 -8.03 24.85 -7.19
C LYS A 20 -6.91 24.97 -6.16
N ASN A 21 -7.08 24.37 -4.97
CA ASN A 21 -6.03 24.31 -3.95
C ASN A 21 -4.82 23.49 -4.44
N VAL A 22 -5.06 22.35 -5.11
CA VAL A 22 -4.00 21.58 -5.76
C VAL A 22 -3.29 22.41 -6.83
N ALA A 23 -4.03 23.13 -7.68
CA ALA A 23 -3.44 23.99 -8.69
C ALA A 23 -2.57 25.10 -8.09
N ALA A 24 -3.00 25.75 -7.01
CA ALA A 24 -2.22 26.77 -6.31
C ALA A 24 -0.91 26.18 -5.74
N ARG A 25 -0.99 25.00 -5.14
CA ARG A 25 0.19 24.29 -4.60
C ARG A 25 1.17 23.91 -5.70
N VAL A 26 0.70 23.33 -6.78
CA VAL A 26 1.53 22.97 -7.95
C VAL A 26 2.19 24.19 -8.56
N ALA A 27 1.43 25.28 -8.72
CA ALA A 27 1.96 26.54 -9.24
C ALA A 27 3.08 27.11 -8.38
N LYS A 28 2.97 27.05 -7.04
CA LYS A 28 4.01 27.47 -6.09
C LYS A 28 5.33 26.71 -6.31
N TRP A 29 5.29 25.39 -6.46
CA TRP A 29 6.46 24.59 -6.75
C TRP A 29 7.08 24.90 -8.11
N HIS A 30 6.24 25.09 -9.14
CA HIS A 30 6.69 25.47 -10.48
C HIS A 30 7.32 26.86 -10.50
N ASP A 31 6.74 27.84 -9.76
CA ASP A 31 7.27 29.21 -9.66
C ASP A 31 8.62 29.28 -8.93
N ALA A 32 8.91 28.29 -8.07
CA ALA A 32 10.22 28.12 -7.45
C ALA A 32 11.27 27.54 -8.42
N GLY A 33 10.92 27.30 -9.68
CA GLY A 33 11.83 26.85 -10.75
C GLY A 33 11.96 25.33 -10.85
N HIS A 34 11.04 24.56 -10.27
CA HIS A 34 11.02 23.10 -10.43
C HIS A 34 10.23 22.67 -11.68
N LYS A 35 10.62 21.56 -12.30
CA LYS A 35 9.80 20.87 -13.30
C LYS A 35 8.82 19.96 -12.58
N ILE A 36 7.52 20.08 -12.91
CA ILE A 36 6.47 19.39 -12.18
C ILE A 36 5.66 18.49 -13.10
N VAL A 37 5.54 17.23 -12.69
CA VAL A 37 4.55 16.28 -13.20
C VAL A 37 3.52 16.03 -12.11
N VAL A 38 2.23 16.04 -12.46
CA VAL A 38 1.13 15.78 -11.51
C VAL A 38 0.38 14.54 -11.92
N VAL A 39 0.13 13.65 -10.97
CA VAL A 39 -0.61 12.40 -11.16
C VAL A 39 -1.81 12.38 -10.19
N PRO A 40 -2.96 12.95 -10.57
CA PRO A 40 -4.14 12.93 -9.73
C PRO A 40 -4.90 11.61 -9.87
N SER A 41 -5.56 11.20 -8.77
CA SER A 41 -6.61 10.17 -8.79
C SER A 41 -7.93 10.76 -9.30
N ALA A 42 -8.90 9.89 -9.58
CA ALA A 42 -10.29 10.30 -9.77
C ALA A 42 -10.82 11.10 -8.56
N MET A 43 -11.84 11.91 -8.77
CA MET A 43 -12.54 12.58 -7.67
C MET A 43 -13.08 11.56 -6.66
N SER A 44 -13.15 11.97 -5.39
CA SER A 44 -13.60 11.07 -4.31
C SER A 44 -14.94 10.40 -4.64
N GLY A 45 -14.97 9.06 -4.56
CA GLY A 45 -16.17 8.25 -4.82
C GLY A 45 -16.44 7.97 -6.30
N GLU A 46 -15.80 8.67 -7.24
CA GLU A 46 -16.12 8.57 -8.68
C GLU A 46 -15.83 7.17 -9.24
N THR A 47 -14.69 6.59 -8.95
CA THR A 47 -14.34 5.23 -9.39
C THR A 47 -15.35 4.20 -8.87
N ASN A 48 -15.78 4.31 -7.59
CA ASN A 48 -16.80 3.43 -7.03
C ASN A 48 -18.16 3.63 -7.71
N ARG A 49 -18.54 4.86 -8.03
CA ARG A 49 -19.77 5.18 -8.77
C ARG A 49 -19.76 4.53 -10.15
N LEU A 50 -18.66 4.66 -10.88
CA LEU A 50 -18.50 4.09 -12.23
C LEU A 50 -18.57 2.56 -12.20
N ILE A 51 -17.87 1.92 -11.26
CA ILE A 51 -17.93 0.46 -11.05
C ILE A 51 -19.35 0.03 -10.67
N GLY A 52 -20.04 0.83 -9.85
CA GLY A 52 -21.45 0.59 -9.47
C GLY A 52 -22.36 0.53 -10.68
N LEU A 53 -22.28 1.49 -11.59
CA LEU A 53 -23.06 1.52 -12.83
C LEU A 53 -22.82 0.26 -13.70
N ALA A 54 -21.57 -0.17 -13.82
CA ALA A 54 -21.24 -1.40 -14.55
C ALA A 54 -21.90 -2.64 -13.92
N LYS A 55 -21.89 -2.73 -12.58
CA LYS A 55 -22.52 -3.84 -11.84
C LYS A 55 -24.04 -3.84 -11.89
N GLU A 56 -24.67 -2.69 -12.03
CA GLU A 56 -26.13 -2.60 -12.26
C GLU A 56 -26.55 -3.23 -13.59
N ILE A 57 -25.68 -3.14 -14.62
CA ILE A 57 -25.92 -3.75 -15.94
C ILE A 57 -25.55 -5.23 -15.93
N MET A 58 -24.38 -5.55 -15.35
CA MET A 58 -23.82 -6.91 -15.33
C MET A 58 -23.22 -7.18 -13.95
N PRO A 59 -23.79 -8.10 -13.12
CA PRO A 59 -23.33 -8.37 -11.75
C PRO A 59 -21.84 -8.74 -11.68
N GLN A 60 -21.31 -9.37 -12.73
CA GLN A 60 -19.88 -9.65 -12.93
C GLN A 60 -19.47 -8.98 -14.25
N PRO A 61 -19.08 -7.69 -14.21
CA PRO A 61 -18.70 -6.97 -15.42
C PRO A 61 -17.53 -7.61 -16.14
N ASP A 62 -17.54 -7.54 -17.48
CA ASP A 62 -16.37 -7.90 -18.27
C ASP A 62 -15.19 -7.01 -17.86
N PRO A 63 -14.01 -7.58 -17.52
CA PRO A 63 -12.88 -6.83 -16.99
C PRO A 63 -12.36 -5.74 -17.92
N ARG A 64 -12.33 -6.00 -19.24
CA ARG A 64 -11.87 -5.03 -20.24
C ARG A 64 -12.82 -3.83 -20.31
N GLU A 65 -14.13 -4.08 -20.36
CA GLU A 65 -15.14 -3.01 -20.42
C GLU A 65 -15.22 -2.24 -19.09
N LEU A 66 -14.95 -2.93 -17.97
CA LEU A 66 -14.86 -2.28 -16.65
C LEU A 66 -13.69 -1.30 -16.60
N ASP A 67 -12.54 -1.65 -17.16
CA ASP A 67 -11.35 -0.78 -17.24
C ASP A 67 -11.64 0.45 -18.12
N MET A 68 -12.32 0.26 -19.25
CA MET A 68 -12.76 1.35 -20.11
C MET A 68 -13.59 2.38 -19.34
N ILE A 69 -14.54 1.91 -18.52
CA ILE A 69 -15.42 2.78 -17.71
C ILE A 69 -14.64 3.42 -16.55
N ALA A 70 -13.93 2.61 -15.76
CA ALA A 70 -13.26 3.06 -14.54
C ALA A 70 -12.18 4.11 -14.83
N SER A 71 -11.46 3.98 -15.96
CA SER A 71 -10.38 4.92 -16.36
C SER A 71 -10.87 6.35 -16.64
N THR A 72 -12.16 6.56 -16.89
CA THR A 72 -12.70 7.89 -17.21
C THR A 72 -12.66 8.84 -16.01
N GLY A 73 -12.66 8.32 -14.79
CA GLY A 73 -12.62 9.14 -13.57
C GLY A 73 -11.37 10.01 -13.49
N GLU A 74 -10.21 9.45 -13.76
CA GLU A 74 -8.94 10.18 -13.76
C GLU A 74 -8.85 11.14 -14.96
N GLN A 75 -9.46 10.81 -16.10
CA GLN A 75 -9.50 11.71 -17.28
C GLN A 75 -10.25 13.00 -16.96
N VAL A 76 -11.33 12.94 -16.20
CA VAL A 76 -12.03 14.14 -15.69
C VAL A 76 -11.10 14.95 -14.79
N SER A 77 -10.43 14.31 -13.85
CA SER A 77 -9.55 14.99 -12.87
C SER A 77 -8.39 15.73 -13.53
N VAL A 78 -7.68 15.12 -14.51
CA VAL A 78 -6.56 15.77 -15.18
C VAL A 78 -7.01 16.97 -16.03
N GLY A 79 -8.16 16.86 -16.69
CA GLY A 79 -8.73 17.97 -17.46
C GLY A 79 -9.12 19.15 -16.58
N LEU A 80 -9.80 18.90 -15.46
CA LEU A 80 -10.19 19.95 -14.51
C LEU A 80 -8.97 20.61 -13.85
N LEU A 81 -7.94 19.84 -13.51
CA LEU A 81 -6.71 20.40 -12.92
C LEU A 81 -5.93 21.24 -13.96
N ALA A 82 -5.85 20.79 -15.20
CA ALA A 82 -5.25 21.58 -16.28
C ALA A 82 -5.96 22.91 -16.46
N MET A 83 -7.31 22.91 -16.50
CA MET A 83 -8.12 24.13 -16.58
C MET A 83 -7.88 25.05 -15.38
N ALA A 84 -7.76 24.50 -14.16
CA ALA A 84 -7.50 25.29 -12.96
C ALA A 84 -6.12 25.95 -13.00
N LEU A 85 -5.08 25.27 -13.51
CA LEU A 85 -3.74 25.83 -13.70
C LEU A 85 -3.72 26.91 -14.79
N LEU A 86 -4.36 26.66 -15.93
CA LEU A 86 -4.50 27.66 -17.00
C LEU A 86 -5.24 28.92 -16.52
N ALA A 87 -6.29 28.76 -15.69
CA ALA A 87 -7.04 29.88 -15.14
C ALA A 87 -6.22 30.80 -14.24
N ILE A 88 -5.14 30.30 -13.63
CA ILE A 88 -4.18 31.09 -12.84
C ILE A 88 -2.91 31.47 -13.62
N GLY A 89 -2.95 31.36 -14.96
CA GLY A 89 -1.87 31.80 -15.86
C GLY A 89 -0.67 30.85 -15.93
N LYS A 90 -0.84 29.57 -15.59
CA LYS A 90 0.22 28.54 -15.75
C LYS A 90 0.01 27.78 -17.05
N ASP A 91 1.10 27.57 -17.81
CA ASP A 91 1.06 26.70 -18.98
C ASP A 91 1.04 25.24 -18.51
N ALA A 92 -0.05 24.53 -18.81
CA ALA A 92 -0.29 23.17 -18.34
C ALA A 92 -0.93 22.33 -19.45
N VAL A 93 -0.56 21.04 -19.47
CA VAL A 93 -1.08 20.07 -20.43
C VAL A 93 -1.47 18.78 -19.71
N SER A 94 -2.62 18.21 -20.07
CA SER A 94 -3.11 16.94 -19.52
C SER A 94 -2.97 15.80 -20.51
N TYR A 95 -2.63 14.62 -20.01
CA TYR A 95 -2.49 13.38 -20.77
C TYR A 95 -3.20 12.21 -20.09
N THR A 96 -3.80 11.36 -20.90
CA THR A 96 -4.15 10.00 -20.47
C THR A 96 -2.88 9.16 -20.31
N GLY A 97 -2.96 8.03 -19.62
CA GLY A 97 -1.83 7.09 -19.50
C GLY A 97 -1.28 6.67 -20.87
N TRP A 98 -2.15 6.42 -21.84
CA TRP A 98 -1.75 6.13 -23.22
C TRP A 98 -0.96 7.28 -23.88
N GLN A 99 -1.46 8.51 -23.78
CA GLN A 99 -0.78 9.68 -24.36
C GLN A 99 0.57 9.95 -23.70
N ALA A 100 0.72 9.59 -22.44
CA ALA A 100 1.97 9.66 -21.67
C ALA A 100 2.89 8.44 -21.87
N GLY A 101 2.53 7.50 -22.76
CA GLY A 101 3.36 6.38 -23.12
C GLY A 101 3.38 5.23 -22.13
N ILE A 102 2.41 5.14 -21.19
CA ILE A 102 2.33 4.04 -20.20
C ILE A 102 1.80 2.78 -20.89
N ARG A 103 2.66 1.76 -21.01
CA ARG A 103 2.33 0.45 -21.55
C ARG A 103 2.14 -0.56 -20.43
N THR A 104 1.15 -1.43 -20.58
CA THR A 104 0.79 -2.47 -19.60
C THR A 104 0.64 -3.84 -20.27
N ASP A 105 0.53 -4.87 -19.46
CA ASP A 105 -0.02 -6.15 -19.89
C ASP A 105 -1.55 -6.09 -20.00
N SER A 106 -2.16 -7.18 -20.53
CA SER A 106 -3.61 -7.32 -20.72
C SER A 106 -4.33 -7.93 -19.49
N ALA A 107 -3.73 -7.87 -18.30
CA ALA A 107 -4.38 -8.33 -17.08
C ALA A 107 -5.38 -7.27 -16.54
N PHE A 108 -6.49 -7.08 -17.27
CA PHE A 108 -7.50 -6.06 -16.95
C PHE A 108 -7.89 -6.06 -15.48
N THR A 109 -8.18 -4.88 -14.93
CA THR A 109 -8.46 -4.55 -13.52
C THR A 109 -7.27 -4.67 -12.55
N LYS A 110 -6.16 -5.27 -12.96
CA LYS A 110 -4.93 -5.45 -12.17
C LYS A 110 -3.67 -5.49 -13.03
N ALA A 111 -3.66 -4.74 -14.11
CA ALA A 111 -2.58 -4.70 -15.08
C ALA A 111 -1.23 -4.28 -14.45
N ARG A 112 -0.14 -4.69 -15.08
CA ARG A 112 1.22 -4.35 -14.71
C ARG A 112 1.85 -3.45 -15.75
N ILE A 113 2.52 -2.38 -15.30
CA ILE A 113 3.28 -1.49 -16.17
C ILE A 113 4.47 -2.27 -16.73
N GLN A 114 4.58 -2.31 -18.05
CA GLN A 114 5.67 -2.96 -18.79
C GLN A 114 6.76 -1.96 -19.15
N SER A 115 6.37 -0.78 -19.62
CA SER A 115 7.28 0.30 -20.01
C SER A 115 6.58 1.65 -20.00
N ILE A 116 7.36 2.72 -19.98
CA ILE A 116 6.90 4.10 -20.14
C ILE A 116 7.80 4.78 -21.17
N ASP A 117 7.22 5.28 -22.26
CA ASP A 117 7.91 6.20 -23.18
C ASP A 117 7.69 7.63 -22.71
N ASP A 118 8.68 8.18 -22.05
CA ASP A 118 8.63 9.49 -21.42
C ASP A 118 8.99 10.66 -22.37
N SER A 119 9.28 10.39 -23.64
CA SER A 119 9.79 11.38 -24.61
C SER A 119 8.87 12.61 -24.76
N ARG A 120 7.57 12.38 -24.85
CA ARG A 120 6.57 13.46 -24.96
C ARG A 120 6.48 14.28 -23.66
N VAL A 121 6.48 13.62 -22.53
CA VAL A 121 6.43 14.27 -21.22
C VAL A 121 7.66 15.16 -21.01
N ARG A 122 8.85 14.65 -21.35
CA ARG A 122 10.11 15.42 -21.26
C ARG A 122 10.08 16.65 -22.16
N ALA A 123 9.61 16.53 -23.39
CA ALA A 123 9.53 17.65 -24.32
C ALA A 123 8.67 18.80 -23.77
N ASP A 124 7.51 18.49 -23.17
CA ASP A 124 6.66 19.51 -22.56
C ASP A 124 7.26 20.10 -21.27
N LEU A 125 7.93 19.29 -20.43
CA LEU A 125 8.65 19.78 -19.26
C LEU A 125 9.81 20.70 -19.64
N ASP A 126 10.51 20.40 -20.74
CA ASP A 126 11.62 21.23 -21.26
C ASP A 126 11.10 22.51 -21.88
N ALA A 127 9.86 22.52 -22.40
CA ALA A 127 9.15 23.71 -22.83
C ALA A 127 8.60 24.56 -21.67
N GLY A 128 8.81 24.15 -20.40
CA GLY A 128 8.38 24.87 -19.21
C GLY A 128 6.91 24.64 -18.81
N LYS A 129 6.27 23.60 -19.36
CA LYS A 129 4.87 23.29 -19.01
C LYS A 129 4.80 22.41 -17.75
N ILE A 130 3.69 22.56 -17.03
CA ILE A 130 3.27 21.61 -16.01
C ILE A 130 2.56 20.45 -16.72
N VAL A 131 3.02 19.23 -16.54
CA VAL A 131 2.45 18.04 -17.17
C VAL A 131 1.57 17.29 -16.18
N ILE A 132 0.32 17.00 -16.57
CA ILE A 132 -0.65 16.30 -15.75
C ILE A 132 -0.99 14.97 -16.42
N ILE A 133 -0.81 13.83 -15.72
CA ILE A 133 -0.98 12.51 -16.30
C ILE A 133 -2.02 11.75 -15.49
N THR A 134 -2.96 11.07 -16.15
CA THR A 134 -3.89 10.20 -15.43
C THR A 134 -3.13 9.11 -14.68
N GLY A 135 -3.39 8.99 -13.39
CA GLY A 135 -3.00 7.81 -12.64
C GLY A 135 -3.83 6.59 -13.01
N PHE A 136 -3.54 5.44 -12.39
CA PHE A 136 -4.36 4.23 -12.41
C PHE A 136 -4.45 3.48 -13.75
N GLN A 137 -4.06 4.04 -14.89
CA GLN A 137 -4.32 3.50 -16.22
C GLN A 137 -3.10 3.50 -17.13
N GLY A 138 -3.11 2.56 -18.07
CA GLY A 138 -2.22 2.47 -19.21
C GLY A 138 -2.93 1.85 -20.41
N VAL A 139 -2.17 1.34 -21.36
CA VAL A 139 -2.68 0.68 -22.55
C VAL A 139 -1.84 -0.56 -22.86
N ASP A 140 -2.51 -1.65 -23.23
CA ASP A 140 -1.85 -2.89 -23.64
C ASP A 140 -1.31 -2.80 -25.09
N GLU A 141 -0.71 -3.89 -25.56
CA GLU A 141 -0.13 -3.97 -26.92
C GLU A 141 -1.18 -3.85 -28.01
N GLU A 142 -2.43 -4.24 -27.75
CA GLU A 142 -3.54 -4.16 -28.68
C GLU A 142 -4.23 -2.78 -28.69
N GLY A 143 -3.81 -1.88 -27.80
CA GLY A 143 -4.39 -0.54 -27.67
C GLY A 143 -5.60 -0.49 -26.74
N ASN A 144 -5.89 -1.55 -25.98
CA ASN A 144 -6.97 -1.53 -24.99
C ASN A 144 -6.54 -0.79 -23.73
N ILE A 145 -7.43 0.01 -23.17
CA ILE A 145 -7.20 0.65 -21.87
C ILE A 145 -7.23 -0.43 -20.79
N SER A 146 -6.26 -0.37 -19.90
CA SER A 146 -6.15 -1.26 -18.73
C SER A 146 -5.99 -0.45 -17.46
N THR A 147 -6.46 -0.97 -16.33
CA THR A 147 -6.29 -0.36 -15.02
C THR A 147 -5.38 -1.18 -14.12
N LEU A 148 -4.66 -0.49 -13.23
CA LEU A 148 -3.64 -1.09 -12.36
C LEU A 148 -4.20 -1.68 -11.06
N GLY A 149 -5.50 -1.54 -10.83
CA GLY A 149 -6.14 -1.97 -9.58
C GLY A 149 -5.94 -1.00 -8.42
N ARG A 150 -6.22 -1.44 -7.20
CA ARG A 150 -6.15 -0.59 -5.99
C ARG A 150 -4.76 0.03 -5.82
N GLY A 151 -4.71 1.31 -5.46
CA GLY A 151 -3.46 2.07 -5.35
C GLY A 151 -2.75 2.33 -6.68
N GLY A 152 -3.43 2.11 -7.80
CA GLY A 152 -2.86 2.27 -9.13
C GLY A 152 -2.36 3.68 -9.41
N SER A 153 -2.97 4.73 -8.83
CA SER A 153 -2.47 6.11 -8.99
C SER A 153 -1.15 6.34 -8.26
N ASP A 154 -0.93 5.73 -7.08
CA ASP A 154 0.35 5.77 -6.37
C ASP A 154 1.42 5.04 -7.19
N THR A 155 1.08 3.84 -7.68
CA THR A 155 1.97 3.06 -8.55
C THR A 155 2.31 3.81 -9.84
N SER A 156 1.34 4.47 -10.49
CA SER A 156 1.58 5.29 -11.69
C SER A 156 2.53 6.44 -11.40
N ALA A 157 2.32 7.17 -10.30
CA ALA A 157 3.15 8.32 -9.93
C ALA A 157 4.62 7.89 -9.72
N VAL A 158 4.84 6.82 -8.96
CA VAL A 158 6.18 6.29 -8.72
C VAL A 158 6.81 5.76 -10.01
N ALA A 159 6.06 5.07 -10.87
CA ALA A 159 6.56 4.56 -12.14
C ALA A 159 6.96 5.70 -13.10
N ILE A 160 6.16 6.76 -13.16
CA ILE A 160 6.48 7.97 -13.93
C ILE A 160 7.72 8.66 -13.34
N ALA A 161 7.83 8.77 -12.01
CA ALA A 161 9.01 9.33 -11.35
C ALA A 161 10.27 8.51 -11.68
N ALA A 162 10.19 7.19 -11.66
CA ALA A 162 11.28 6.29 -12.05
C ALA A 162 11.69 6.48 -13.52
N ALA A 163 10.74 6.48 -14.45
CA ALA A 163 11.01 6.65 -15.88
C ALA A 163 11.66 8.01 -16.18
N LEU A 164 11.18 9.06 -15.55
CA LEU A 164 11.69 10.42 -15.68
C LEU A 164 12.99 10.65 -14.90
N LYS A 165 13.39 9.74 -14.02
CA LYS A 165 14.48 9.92 -13.04
C LYS A 165 14.25 11.19 -12.22
N ALA A 166 13.07 11.31 -11.65
CA ALA A 166 12.69 12.44 -10.82
C ALA A 166 13.52 12.47 -9.53
N ASP A 167 13.80 13.66 -9.04
CA ASP A 167 14.53 13.86 -7.79
C ASP A 167 13.71 13.39 -6.57
N GLU A 168 12.37 13.54 -6.61
CA GLU A 168 11.46 13.11 -5.55
C GLU A 168 10.05 12.86 -6.08
N CYS A 169 9.32 11.90 -5.48
CA CYS A 169 7.90 11.67 -5.67
C CYS A 169 7.14 12.09 -4.40
N LEU A 170 6.33 13.14 -4.48
CA LEU A 170 5.54 13.67 -3.38
C LEU A 170 4.12 13.10 -3.44
N ILE A 171 3.75 12.30 -2.43
CA ILE A 171 2.42 11.70 -2.34
C ILE A 171 1.57 12.47 -1.35
N TYR A 172 0.67 13.29 -1.88
CA TYR A 172 -0.29 14.06 -1.10
C TYR A 172 -1.55 13.23 -0.83
N THR A 173 -1.86 13.08 0.45
CA THR A 173 -3.00 12.29 0.93
C THR A 173 -3.75 13.05 2.04
N ASP A 174 -4.71 12.42 2.71
CA ASP A 174 -5.48 12.98 3.81
C ASP A 174 -4.80 12.85 5.18
N VAL A 175 -3.63 12.22 5.25
CA VAL A 175 -2.76 12.17 6.43
C VAL A 175 -1.47 12.95 6.18
N ASP A 176 -0.80 13.38 7.25
CA ASP A 176 0.38 14.23 7.18
C ASP A 176 1.71 13.44 7.24
N GLY A 177 1.66 12.11 7.11
CA GLY A 177 2.83 11.25 7.08
C GLY A 177 2.55 9.82 7.54
N VAL A 178 3.62 9.07 7.77
CA VAL A 178 3.61 7.73 8.34
C VAL A 178 3.81 7.84 9.84
N TYR A 179 3.04 7.10 10.63
CA TYR A 179 3.08 7.14 12.09
C TYR A 179 3.63 5.85 12.67
N THR A 180 4.14 5.92 13.89
CA THR A 180 4.60 4.76 14.67
C THR A 180 3.51 3.70 14.88
N THR A 181 2.25 4.11 14.86
CA THR A 181 1.04 3.27 14.72
C THR A 181 -0.14 4.15 14.29
N ASP A 182 -1.35 3.60 14.18
CA ASP A 182 -2.56 4.37 13.85
C ASP A 182 -2.92 5.33 15.01
N PRO A 183 -2.89 6.66 14.81
CA PRO A 183 -3.21 7.63 15.85
C PRO A 183 -4.66 7.56 16.34
N ARG A 184 -5.56 6.86 15.61
CA ARG A 184 -6.94 6.60 16.08
C ARG A 184 -7.00 5.50 17.13
N VAL A 185 -5.94 4.70 17.28
CA VAL A 185 -5.81 3.63 18.28
C VAL A 185 -4.92 4.03 19.45
N VAL A 186 -3.87 4.79 19.16
CA VAL A 186 -2.89 5.32 20.13
C VAL A 186 -2.75 6.81 19.93
N ASP A 187 -3.25 7.60 20.85
CA ASP A 187 -3.23 9.08 20.77
C ASP A 187 -1.79 9.63 20.79
N GLU A 188 -0.86 8.92 21.44
CA GLU A 188 0.57 9.23 21.53
C GLU A 188 1.38 8.76 20.31
N ALA A 189 0.72 8.20 19.27
CA ALA A 189 1.40 7.82 18.05
C ALA A 189 2.08 9.03 17.40
N ARG A 190 3.36 8.88 17.09
CA ARG A 190 4.21 9.94 16.57
C ARG A 190 4.42 9.77 15.06
N ARG A 191 4.41 10.89 14.33
CA ARG A 191 4.78 10.90 12.92
C ARG A 191 6.29 10.67 12.80
N LEU A 192 6.68 9.76 11.90
CA LEU A 192 8.06 9.53 11.51
C LEU A 192 8.51 10.60 10.52
N GLU A 193 9.66 11.24 10.77
CA GLU A 193 10.24 12.18 9.81
C GLU A 193 10.84 11.45 8.62
N LYS A 194 11.41 10.26 8.88
CA LYS A 194 12.05 9.41 7.90
C LYS A 194 11.77 7.93 8.21
N ILE A 195 11.67 7.11 7.18
CA ILE A 195 11.53 5.65 7.28
C ILE A 195 12.26 4.99 6.09
N THR A 196 12.80 3.80 6.29
CA THR A 196 13.42 3.06 5.18
C THR A 196 12.35 2.44 4.27
N PHE A 197 12.71 2.15 3.00
CA PHE A 197 11.81 1.44 2.09
C PHE A 197 11.43 0.06 2.62
N GLU A 198 12.35 -0.64 3.27
CA GLU A 198 12.10 -1.97 3.83
C GLU A 198 11.03 -1.90 4.94
N GLU A 199 11.18 -0.98 5.88
CA GLU A 199 10.20 -0.78 6.96
C GLU A 199 8.84 -0.31 6.42
N MET A 200 8.84 0.64 5.48
CA MET A 200 7.60 1.12 4.87
C MET A 200 6.87 0.01 4.13
N LEU A 201 7.59 -0.86 3.42
CA LEU A 201 7.03 -2.02 2.72
C LEU A 201 6.37 -2.99 3.70
N GLU A 202 7.03 -3.29 4.82
CA GLU A 202 6.47 -4.12 5.87
C GLU A 202 5.24 -3.46 6.51
N LEU A 203 5.32 -2.18 6.91
CA LEU A 203 4.17 -1.46 7.47
C LEU A 203 2.97 -1.44 6.50
N ALA A 204 3.21 -1.20 5.21
CA ALA A 204 2.16 -1.20 4.20
C ALA A 204 1.53 -2.59 4.02
N SER A 205 2.32 -3.65 4.02
CA SER A 205 1.84 -5.04 3.91
C SER A 205 1.07 -5.50 5.14
N LEU A 206 1.39 -4.93 6.31
CA LEU A 206 0.82 -5.29 7.62
C LEU A 206 -0.39 -4.44 8.02
N GLY A 207 -0.89 -3.57 7.14
CA GLY A 207 -2.14 -2.86 7.35
C GLY A 207 -2.04 -1.35 7.55
N SER A 208 -0.85 -0.76 7.48
CA SER A 208 -0.72 0.69 7.38
C SER A 208 -1.27 1.14 6.02
N LYS A 209 -2.40 1.83 6.02
CA LYS A 209 -3.13 2.21 4.80
C LYS A 209 -2.64 3.51 4.15
N VAL A 210 -1.48 4.01 4.55
CA VAL A 210 -0.96 5.31 4.08
C VAL A 210 -0.49 5.20 2.63
N LEU A 211 0.24 4.12 2.30
CA LEU A 211 0.69 3.81 0.94
C LEU A 211 0.29 2.38 0.56
N GLN A 212 0.12 2.16 -0.73
CA GLN A 212 -0.08 0.83 -1.27
C GLN A 212 1.24 0.07 -1.35
N THR A 213 1.26 -1.19 -0.91
CA THR A 213 2.45 -2.06 -0.90
C THR A 213 3.16 -2.06 -2.25
N ARG A 214 2.42 -2.20 -3.35
CA ARG A 214 2.97 -2.22 -4.71
C ARG A 214 3.66 -0.92 -5.10
N SER A 215 3.19 0.25 -4.64
CA SER A 215 3.85 1.53 -4.92
C SER A 215 5.15 1.67 -4.15
N VAL A 216 5.21 1.20 -2.91
CA VAL A 216 6.42 1.18 -2.08
C VAL A 216 7.47 0.23 -2.67
N GLU A 217 7.04 -0.98 -3.06
CA GLU A 217 7.91 -1.95 -3.75
C GLU A 217 8.51 -1.35 -5.02
N PHE A 218 7.68 -0.69 -5.83
CA PHE A 218 8.13 -0.06 -7.06
C PHE A 218 9.13 1.08 -6.78
N ALA A 219 8.83 1.94 -5.80
CA ALA A 219 9.72 3.01 -5.37
C ALA A 219 11.08 2.48 -4.88
N GLY A 220 11.07 1.39 -4.12
CA GLY A 220 12.26 0.71 -3.65
C GLY A 220 13.09 0.13 -4.79
N ASN A 221 12.48 -0.62 -5.70
CA ASN A 221 13.16 -1.26 -6.83
C ASN A 221 13.82 -0.26 -7.79
N TYR A 222 13.18 0.90 -8.01
CA TYR A 222 13.69 1.95 -8.91
C TYR A 222 14.39 3.09 -8.19
N GLN A 223 14.60 2.99 -6.88
CA GLN A 223 15.31 3.97 -6.06
C GLN A 223 14.73 5.39 -6.15
N VAL A 224 13.40 5.51 -6.13
CA VAL A 224 12.69 6.79 -6.19
C VAL A 224 12.47 7.32 -4.77
N PRO A 225 13.17 8.37 -4.31
CA PRO A 225 12.86 9.02 -3.04
C PRO A 225 11.39 9.43 -3.02
N THR A 226 10.67 9.02 -1.99
CA THR A 226 9.23 9.25 -1.91
C THR A 226 8.88 9.92 -0.59
N ARG A 227 8.04 10.95 -0.63
CA ARG A 227 7.59 11.65 0.58
C ARG A 227 6.08 11.65 0.68
N VAL A 228 5.56 11.33 1.86
CA VAL A 228 4.13 11.39 2.18
C VAL A 228 3.82 12.72 2.85
N LEU A 229 2.85 13.45 2.31
CA LEU A 229 2.47 14.80 2.71
C LEU A 229 0.95 14.93 2.84
N SER A 230 0.50 15.85 3.69
CA SER A 230 -0.92 16.19 3.75
C SER A 230 -1.34 17.12 2.61
N SER A 231 -2.41 16.75 1.93
CA SER A 231 -3.08 17.65 0.96
C SER A 231 -4.01 18.67 1.64
N LEU A 232 -4.22 18.55 2.94
CA LEU A 232 -5.16 19.35 3.73
C LEU A 232 -4.53 20.61 4.34
N THR A 233 -3.20 20.72 4.29
CA THR A 233 -2.47 21.93 4.71
C THR A 233 -2.74 23.10 3.78
N ASP A 234 -2.45 24.33 4.24
CA ASP A 234 -2.56 25.52 3.42
C ASP A 234 -1.74 25.36 2.12
N PRO A 235 -2.34 25.48 0.91
CA PRO A 235 -1.61 25.40 -0.33
C PRO A 235 -0.56 26.51 -0.50
N LEU A 236 -0.70 27.61 0.22
CA LEU A 236 0.20 28.77 0.21
C LEU A 236 1.27 28.76 1.30
N MET A 237 1.34 27.70 2.12
CA MET A 237 2.42 27.58 3.11
C MET A 237 3.80 27.71 2.45
N PRO A 238 4.83 28.23 3.16
CA PRO A 238 6.17 28.39 2.59
C PRO A 238 6.71 27.07 2.01
N LEU A 239 7.34 27.16 0.84
CA LEU A 239 7.84 25.97 0.12
C LEU A 239 8.85 25.17 0.95
N ALA A 240 9.76 25.86 1.66
CA ALA A 240 10.76 25.21 2.51
C ALA A 240 10.14 24.40 3.65
N GLU A 241 9.04 24.91 4.23
CA GLU A 241 8.27 24.22 5.27
C GLU A 241 7.56 22.99 4.71
N GLU A 242 6.92 23.13 3.55
CA GLU A 242 6.26 22.01 2.89
C GLU A 242 7.26 20.91 2.48
N ALA A 243 8.39 21.29 1.88
CA ALA A 243 9.43 20.37 1.42
C ALA A 243 10.09 19.56 2.55
N SER A 244 10.10 20.11 3.78
CA SER A 244 10.63 19.42 4.97
C SER A 244 9.55 18.73 5.81
N SER A 245 8.28 18.87 5.45
CA SER A 245 7.17 18.27 6.18
C SER A 245 6.95 16.80 5.78
N GLY A 246 6.03 16.14 6.48
CA GLY A 246 5.64 14.77 6.16
C GLY A 246 6.67 13.71 6.57
N THR A 247 6.64 12.58 5.88
CA THR A 247 7.56 11.45 6.09
C THR A 247 8.33 11.16 4.82
N LEU A 248 9.67 11.21 4.87
CA LEU A 248 10.54 10.81 3.78
C LEU A 248 10.78 9.29 3.83
N ILE A 249 10.57 8.61 2.72
CA ILE A 249 10.89 7.20 2.52
C ILE A 249 12.14 7.13 1.65
N SER A 250 13.22 6.56 2.18
CA SER A 250 14.52 6.53 1.50
C SER A 250 15.29 5.25 1.80
N PHE A 251 16.43 5.05 1.13
CA PHE A 251 17.35 3.94 1.37
C PHE A 251 18.36 4.22 2.50
N GLU A 252 18.53 5.48 2.85
CA GLU A 252 19.52 5.85 3.86
C GLU A 252 18.96 5.52 5.24
N GLU A 253 19.62 4.61 5.93
CA GLU A 253 19.47 4.47 7.36
C GLU A 253 19.97 5.76 8.03
N GLU A 254 19.30 6.23 9.06
CA GLU A 254 19.88 7.31 9.88
C GLU A 254 21.15 6.77 10.54
N THR A 255 22.27 7.45 10.31
CA THR A 255 23.59 7.11 10.89
C THR A 255 23.72 7.50 12.37
N ASN A 256 22.63 7.64 13.09
CA ASN A 256 22.65 7.86 14.51
C ASN A 256 23.08 6.59 15.25
N MET A 257 24.07 6.69 16.14
CA MET A 257 24.65 5.54 16.86
C MET A 257 23.63 4.82 17.78
N GLU A 258 22.46 5.39 18.01
CA GLU A 258 21.36 4.80 18.79
C GLU A 258 20.06 4.92 17.98
N GLN A 259 19.89 4.04 17.00
CA GLN A 259 18.61 3.94 16.26
C GLN A 259 17.53 3.31 17.13
N ALA A 260 16.30 3.77 16.96
CA ALA A 260 15.15 3.06 17.51
C ALA A 260 15.12 1.63 16.96
N VAL A 261 15.06 0.66 17.87
CA VAL A 261 15.06 -0.78 17.49
C VAL A 261 13.79 -1.13 16.73
N ILE A 262 12.68 -0.47 17.07
CA ILE A 262 11.34 -0.61 16.47
C ILE A 262 10.90 0.74 15.94
N SER A 263 10.49 0.76 14.69
CA SER A 263 9.98 1.97 14.01
C SER A 263 8.48 2.12 14.13
N GLY A 264 7.74 1.01 14.32
CA GLY A 264 6.30 1.08 14.47
C GLY A 264 5.62 -0.25 14.79
N ILE A 265 4.35 -0.12 15.20
CA ILE A 265 3.42 -1.22 15.45
C ILE A 265 2.32 -1.18 14.37
N ALA A 266 2.29 -2.17 13.50
CA ALA A 266 1.23 -2.35 12.51
C ALA A 266 0.23 -3.42 12.97
N PHE A 267 -1.00 -3.32 12.49
CA PHE A 267 -2.02 -4.32 12.77
C PHE A 267 -3.02 -4.46 11.63
N THR A 268 -3.61 -5.65 11.51
CA THR A 268 -4.75 -5.88 10.62
C THR A 268 -5.83 -6.69 11.32
N ARG A 269 -7.09 -6.30 11.07
CA ARG A 269 -8.31 -7.00 11.52
C ARG A 269 -8.84 -7.96 10.45
N ASP A 270 -8.32 -7.90 9.24
CA ASP A 270 -8.79 -8.72 8.12
C ASP A 270 -8.03 -10.04 8.03
N GLU A 271 -8.07 -10.81 9.12
CA GLU A 271 -7.41 -12.10 9.23
C GLU A 271 -8.39 -13.19 9.68
N ALA A 272 -8.23 -14.38 9.13
CA ALA A 272 -8.86 -15.60 9.60
C ALA A 272 -7.84 -16.74 9.62
N LYS A 273 -7.82 -17.50 10.72
CA LYS A 273 -6.91 -18.63 10.92
C LYS A 273 -7.60 -19.93 10.52
N ILE A 274 -6.90 -20.79 9.78
CA ILE A 274 -7.33 -22.14 9.42
C ILE A 274 -6.23 -23.11 9.86
N THR A 275 -6.63 -24.18 10.56
CA THR A 275 -5.73 -25.26 10.95
C THR A 275 -6.26 -26.59 10.42
N VAL A 276 -5.46 -27.24 9.60
CA VAL A 276 -5.71 -28.60 9.07
C VAL A 276 -4.96 -29.57 9.98
N LEU A 277 -5.71 -30.37 10.75
CA LEU A 277 -5.15 -31.24 11.80
C LEU A 277 -4.95 -32.66 11.29
N GLY A 278 -3.81 -33.25 11.67
CA GLY A 278 -3.55 -34.69 11.52
C GLY A 278 -3.34 -35.11 10.06
N VAL A 279 -2.74 -34.28 9.22
CA VAL A 279 -2.32 -34.64 7.86
C VAL A 279 -1.07 -35.54 7.92
N GLN A 280 -0.92 -36.53 7.04
CA GLN A 280 0.28 -37.34 6.98
C GLN A 280 1.50 -36.49 6.65
N ASP A 281 2.54 -36.58 7.50
CA ASP A 281 3.81 -35.89 7.30
C ASP A 281 4.62 -36.59 6.21
N ARG A 282 4.53 -36.09 4.99
CA ARG A 282 5.24 -36.59 3.82
C ARG A 282 5.69 -35.45 2.91
N PRO A 283 6.75 -35.66 2.12
CA PRO A 283 7.17 -34.64 1.15
C PRO A 283 6.01 -34.20 0.25
N GLY A 284 5.81 -32.88 0.12
CA GLY A 284 4.76 -32.27 -0.69
C GLY A 284 3.46 -31.96 0.06
N VAL A 285 3.33 -32.25 1.35
CA VAL A 285 2.09 -31.98 2.12
C VAL A 285 1.67 -30.51 2.05
N ALA A 286 2.61 -29.59 2.21
CA ALA A 286 2.32 -28.17 2.11
C ALA A 286 1.77 -27.75 0.72
N PHE A 287 2.35 -28.32 -0.36
CA PHE A 287 1.85 -28.10 -1.71
C PHE A 287 0.44 -28.65 -1.90
N HIS A 288 0.16 -29.84 -1.40
CA HIS A 288 -1.18 -30.44 -1.50
C HIS A 288 -2.25 -29.65 -0.76
N ILE A 289 -1.89 -28.98 0.36
CA ILE A 289 -2.82 -28.11 1.10
C ILE A 289 -2.98 -26.76 0.42
N LEU A 290 -1.88 -26.10 0.06
CA LEU A 290 -1.90 -24.71 -0.46
C LEU A 290 -2.12 -24.62 -1.99
N GLY A 291 -1.84 -25.67 -2.75
CA GLY A 291 -2.07 -25.70 -4.18
C GLY A 291 -3.53 -25.38 -4.54
N PRO A 292 -4.51 -26.14 -4.03
CA PRO A 292 -5.93 -25.86 -4.29
C PRO A 292 -6.38 -24.45 -3.80
N ILE A 293 -5.79 -23.94 -2.71
CA ILE A 293 -6.04 -22.59 -2.20
C ILE A 293 -5.54 -21.54 -3.20
N SER A 294 -4.32 -21.74 -3.72
CA SER A 294 -3.73 -20.87 -4.75
C SER A 294 -4.52 -20.92 -6.06
N ASP A 295 -4.94 -22.13 -6.51
CA ASP A 295 -5.75 -22.31 -7.72
C ASP A 295 -7.13 -21.62 -7.60
N ALA A 296 -7.66 -21.52 -6.37
CA ALA A 296 -8.84 -20.74 -6.06
C ALA A 296 -8.58 -19.24 -5.98
N ASN A 297 -7.35 -18.76 -6.25
CA ASN A 297 -6.93 -17.37 -6.15
C ASN A 297 -7.19 -16.78 -4.74
N ILE A 298 -6.82 -17.54 -3.70
CA ILE A 298 -6.88 -17.13 -2.28
C ILE A 298 -5.45 -16.86 -1.82
N GLU A 299 -5.21 -15.67 -1.32
CA GLU A 299 -3.91 -15.27 -0.77
C GLU A 299 -3.74 -15.82 0.65
N VAL A 300 -2.55 -16.36 0.96
CA VAL A 300 -2.16 -16.89 2.26
C VAL A 300 -1.04 -16.02 2.81
N ASP A 301 -1.13 -15.63 4.10
CA ASP A 301 -0.15 -14.74 4.72
C ASP A 301 0.79 -15.51 5.68
N MET A 302 0.32 -15.86 6.90
CA MET A 302 1.15 -16.61 7.85
C MET A 302 0.99 -18.12 7.61
N ILE A 303 2.10 -18.85 7.63
CA ILE A 303 2.10 -20.32 7.48
C ILE A 303 2.95 -20.92 8.59
N ILE A 304 2.38 -21.89 9.33
CA ILE A 304 3.09 -22.67 10.37
C ILE A 304 2.81 -24.14 10.16
N GLN A 305 3.88 -24.92 10.05
CA GLN A 305 3.84 -26.38 10.02
C GLN A 305 4.72 -26.91 11.15
N ASN A 306 4.18 -27.78 11.98
CA ASN A 306 4.92 -28.45 13.05
C ASN A 306 5.02 -29.94 12.74
N GLN A 307 6.21 -30.51 12.89
CA GLN A 307 6.39 -31.96 12.82
C GLN A 307 5.79 -32.64 14.03
N SER A 308 4.98 -33.67 13.85
CA SER A 308 4.42 -34.47 14.93
C SER A 308 5.24 -35.76 15.18
N VAL A 309 5.07 -36.34 16.38
CA VAL A 309 5.77 -37.55 16.78
C VAL A 309 5.23 -38.81 16.08
N ASP A 310 3.98 -38.76 15.59
CA ASP A 310 3.23 -39.92 15.06
C ASP A 310 3.18 -39.96 13.53
N GLY A 311 4.09 -39.29 12.85
CA GLY A 311 4.12 -39.23 11.39
C GLY A 311 2.95 -38.42 10.79
N LYS A 312 2.31 -37.59 11.61
CA LYS A 312 1.28 -36.60 11.18
C LYS A 312 1.78 -35.21 11.48
N THR A 313 1.26 -34.22 10.77
CA THR A 313 1.53 -32.81 10.98
C THR A 313 0.23 -32.06 11.09
N ASP A 314 0.26 -30.94 11.83
CA ASP A 314 -0.77 -29.92 11.81
C ASP A 314 -0.26 -28.75 10.98
N PHE A 315 -1.10 -28.29 10.07
CA PHE A 315 -0.77 -27.20 9.17
C PHE A 315 -1.71 -26.03 9.42
N THR A 316 -1.16 -24.90 9.86
CA THR A 316 -1.92 -23.70 10.18
C THR A 316 -1.52 -22.57 9.25
N PHE A 317 -2.49 -21.85 8.72
CA PHE A 317 -2.25 -20.67 7.90
C PHE A 317 -3.35 -19.63 8.10
N THR A 318 -3.10 -18.40 7.66
CA THR A 318 -4.09 -17.32 7.65
C THR A 318 -4.44 -16.90 6.24
N VAL A 319 -5.69 -16.47 6.09
CA VAL A 319 -6.25 -15.89 4.87
C VAL A 319 -7.00 -14.61 5.22
N SER A 320 -7.35 -13.79 4.21
CA SER A 320 -8.26 -12.68 4.46
C SER A 320 -9.61 -13.19 4.97
N ARG A 321 -10.25 -12.43 5.85
CA ARG A 321 -11.57 -12.80 6.42
C ARG A 321 -12.62 -13.01 5.34
N ASN A 322 -12.54 -12.27 4.24
CA ASN A 322 -13.44 -12.39 3.10
C ASN A 322 -13.28 -13.73 2.36
N ASP A 323 -12.09 -14.30 2.36
CA ASP A 323 -11.78 -15.56 1.69
C ASP A 323 -11.98 -16.79 2.59
N TYR A 324 -12.21 -16.58 3.89
CA TYR A 324 -12.27 -17.65 4.90
C TYR A 324 -13.25 -18.78 4.53
N GLN A 325 -14.50 -18.45 4.19
CA GLN A 325 -15.49 -19.46 3.85
C GLN A 325 -15.15 -20.20 2.57
N ARG A 326 -14.60 -19.49 1.60
CA ARG A 326 -14.13 -20.08 0.32
C ARG A 326 -12.96 -21.02 0.54
N ALA A 327 -12.00 -20.62 1.38
CA ALA A 327 -10.86 -21.48 1.74
C ALA A 327 -11.30 -22.75 2.45
N LEU A 328 -12.23 -22.67 3.39
CA LEU A 328 -12.80 -23.87 4.03
C LEU A 328 -13.47 -24.79 3.03
N ALA A 329 -14.28 -24.27 2.10
CA ALA A 329 -14.97 -25.07 1.09
C ALA A 329 -13.96 -25.79 0.15
N VAL A 330 -12.87 -25.13 -0.24
CA VAL A 330 -11.80 -25.71 -1.02
C VAL A 330 -11.15 -26.88 -0.28
N LEU A 331 -10.78 -26.70 0.98
CA LEU A 331 -10.16 -27.73 1.80
C LEU A 331 -11.09 -28.91 2.09
N GLU A 332 -12.38 -28.66 2.26
CA GLU A 332 -13.38 -29.71 2.45
C GLU A 332 -13.53 -30.56 1.18
N GLY A 333 -13.44 -29.94 -0.01
CA GLY A 333 -13.40 -30.66 -1.30
C GLY A 333 -12.22 -31.59 -1.45
N GLU A 334 -11.08 -31.25 -0.86
CA GLU A 334 -9.82 -32.02 -0.91
C GLU A 334 -9.68 -33.03 0.24
N ARG A 335 -10.72 -33.26 1.03
CA ARG A 335 -10.68 -34.05 2.25
C ARG A 335 -10.10 -35.47 2.05
N GLU A 336 -10.52 -36.16 1.01
CA GLU A 336 -10.08 -37.53 0.73
C GLU A 336 -8.62 -37.56 0.32
N ALA A 337 -8.18 -36.60 -0.49
CA ALA A 337 -6.79 -36.51 -0.98
C ALA A 337 -5.81 -36.14 0.12
N LEU A 338 -6.21 -35.23 1.02
CA LEU A 338 -5.39 -34.73 2.14
C LEU A 338 -5.39 -35.70 3.34
N GLY A 339 -6.47 -36.44 3.55
CA GLY A 339 -6.60 -37.43 4.63
C GLY A 339 -6.49 -36.84 6.05
N TYR A 340 -6.87 -35.58 6.22
CA TYR A 340 -6.80 -34.88 7.50
C TYR A 340 -7.89 -35.38 8.48
N THR A 341 -7.62 -35.20 9.78
CA THR A 341 -8.58 -35.59 10.82
C THR A 341 -9.74 -34.59 10.90
N ARG A 342 -9.46 -33.31 10.95
CA ARG A 342 -10.45 -32.23 10.97
C ARG A 342 -9.81 -30.88 10.60
N ILE A 343 -10.66 -29.93 10.24
CA ILE A 343 -10.29 -28.52 10.08
C ILE A 343 -10.83 -27.73 11.26
N LEU A 344 -10.00 -26.83 11.79
CA LEU A 344 -10.40 -25.80 12.75
C LEU A 344 -10.26 -24.45 12.08
N GLY A 345 -11.22 -23.56 12.29
CA GLY A 345 -11.17 -22.22 11.76
C GLY A 345 -11.57 -21.17 12.81
N ASP A 346 -10.95 -20.00 12.73
CA ASP A 346 -11.28 -18.85 13.56
C ASP A 346 -11.16 -17.56 12.74
N ALA A 347 -12.29 -16.88 12.55
CA ALA A 347 -12.37 -15.60 11.82
C ALA A 347 -12.36 -14.38 12.74
N LYS A 348 -12.18 -14.57 14.06
CA LYS A 348 -12.13 -13.50 15.07
C LYS A 348 -10.71 -13.31 15.60
N VAL A 349 -9.78 -13.19 14.67
CA VAL A 349 -8.36 -12.99 14.98
C VAL A 349 -7.84 -11.71 14.35
N SER A 350 -6.80 -11.16 14.93
CA SER A 350 -6.08 -10.00 14.41
C SER A 350 -4.58 -10.26 14.46
N LYS A 351 -3.87 -9.77 13.47
CA LYS A 351 -2.42 -9.78 13.44
C LYS A 351 -1.90 -8.46 13.96
N VAL A 352 -0.93 -8.51 14.89
CA VAL A 352 -0.20 -7.35 15.42
C VAL A 352 1.28 -7.58 15.20
N SER A 353 1.98 -6.58 14.67
CA SER A 353 3.37 -6.71 14.23
C SER A 353 4.21 -5.53 14.71
N ALA A 354 5.35 -5.82 15.28
CA ALA A 354 6.42 -4.85 15.52
C ALA A 354 7.36 -4.87 14.31
N VAL A 355 7.70 -3.70 13.79
CA VAL A 355 8.55 -3.50 12.59
C VAL A 355 9.70 -2.57 12.93
N GLY A 356 10.91 -2.90 12.50
CA GLY A 356 12.09 -2.05 12.63
C GLY A 356 13.37 -2.76 12.16
N VAL A 357 14.18 -2.08 11.36
CA VAL A 357 15.47 -2.58 10.88
C VAL A 357 16.47 -2.80 12.03
N GLY A 358 16.34 -2.06 13.12
CA GLY A 358 17.17 -2.22 14.31
C GLY A 358 17.05 -3.59 14.98
N MET A 359 16.00 -4.36 14.72
CA MET A 359 15.86 -5.72 15.26
C MET A 359 16.95 -6.67 14.79
N ARG A 360 17.58 -6.45 13.64
CA ARG A 360 18.68 -7.28 13.10
C ARG A 360 19.86 -7.39 14.07
N SER A 361 20.12 -6.34 14.82
CA SER A 361 21.29 -6.25 15.72
C SER A 361 20.94 -6.34 17.21
N HIS A 362 19.66 -6.38 17.57
CA HIS A 362 19.23 -6.35 18.96
C HIS A 362 18.54 -7.64 19.39
N VAL A 363 19.09 -8.25 20.43
CA VAL A 363 18.48 -9.41 21.10
C VAL A 363 17.41 -8.97 22.10
N GLY A 364 16.39 -9.80 22.28
CA GLY A 364 15.38 -9.57 23.34
C GLY A 364 14.09 -8.90 22.91
N VAL A 365 14.00 -8.35 21.69
CA VAL A 365 12.77 -7.70 21.17
C VAL A 365 11.56 -8.64 21.24
N ALA A 366 11.71 -9.88 20.76
CA ALA A 366 10.65 -10.89 20.85
C ALA A 366 10.25 -11.17 22.29
N SER A 367 11.22 -11.31 23.19
CA SER A 367 10.97 -11.55 24.62
C SER A 367 10.22 -10.40 25.27
N GLN A 368 10.57 -9.16 24.95
CA GLN A 368 9.87 -7.97 25.43
C GLN A 368 8.44 -7.93 24.91
N MET A 369 8.24 -8.16 23.61
CA MET A 369 6.90 -8.23 23.00
C MET A 369 6.02 -9.27 23.69
N PHE A 370 6.53 -10.50 23.86
CA PHE A 370 5.75 -11.59 24.43
C PHE A 370 5.47 -11.37 25.92
N ARG A 371 6.42 -10.80 26.69
CA ARG A 371 6.20 -10.41 28.08
C ARG A 371 5.10 -9.37 28.18
N THR A 372 5.16 -8.30 27.38
CA THR A 372 4.15 -7.25 27.37
C THR A 372 2.75 -7.81 27.14
N LEU A 373 2.60 -8.71 26.14
CA LEU A 373 1.31 -9.34 25.86
C LEU A 373 0.85 -10.25 26.99
N ALA A 374 1.78 -10.99 27.63
CA ALA A 374 1.46 -11.85 28.76
C ALA A 374 1.01 -11.05 29.99
N ASP A 375 1.67 -9.92 30.29
CA ASP A 375 1.34 -9.03 31.39
C ASP A 375 -0.07 -8.42 31.21
N GLU A 376 -0.50 -8.19 29.96
CA GLU A 376 -1.86 -7.76 29.61
C GLU A 376 -2.88 -8.93 29.51
N GLY A 377 -2.46 -10.17 29.78
CA GLY A 377 -3.32 -11.35 29.71
C GLY A 377 -3.73 -11.74 28.29
N ILE A 378 -2.98 -11.35 27.28
CA ILE A 378 -3.26 -11.59 25.87
C ILE A 378 -2.55 -12.88 25.43
N ASN A 379 -3.34 -13.89 25.02
CA ASN A 379 -2.81 -15.14 24.50
C ASN A 379 -2.39 -15.02 23.03
N ILE A 380 -1.19 -15.53 22.70
CA ILE A 380 -0.66 -15.58 21.35
C ILE A 380 -1.06 -16.91 20.71
N MET A 381 -1.68 -16.86 19.52
CA MET A 381 -2.15 -18.04 18.77
C MET A 381 -1.15 -18.50 17.72
N MET A 382 -0.41 -17.57 17.10
CA MET A 382 0.63 -17.83 16.11
C MET A 382 1.72 -16.78 16.25
N ILE A 383 2.94 -17.14 15.85
CA ILE A 383 4.10 -16.24 15.78
C ILE A 383 4.75 -16.42 14.41
N SER A 384 5.12 -15.32 13.76
CA SER A 384 5.95 -15.31 12.58
C SER A 384 7.01 -14.23 12.72
N THR A 385 8.23 -14.51 12.33
CA THR A 385 9.36 -13.57 12.45
C THR A 385 10.12 -13.47 11.15
N SER A 386 10.66 -12.28 10.87
CA SER A 386 11.68 -12.02 9.87
C SER A 386 12.82 -11.21 10.50
N GLU A 387 13.77 -10.75 9.71
CA GLU A 387 14.87 -9.94 10.21
C GLU A 387 14.42 -8.58 10.76
N ILE A 388 13.31 -8.04 10.25
CA ILE A 388 12.82 -6.68 10.54
C ILE A 388 11.39 -6.65 11.07
N LYS A 389 10.77 -7.81 11.34
CA LYS A 389 9.43 -7.86 11.92
C LYS A 389 9.21 -9.05 12.84
N ILE A 390 8.35 -8.86 13.83
CA ILE A 390 7.77 -9.93 14.64
C ILE A 390 6.26 -9.75 14.60
N SER A 391 5.55 -10.76 14.10
CA SER A 391 4.09 -10.77 13.99
C SER A 391 3.50 -11.79 14.93
N VAL A 392 2.43 -11.43 15.62
CA VAL A 392 1.63 -12.33 16.44
C VAL A 392 0.18 -12.30 15.99
N LEU A 393 -0.47 -13.45 16.03
CA LEU A 393 -1.91 -13.57 15.86
C LEU A 393 -2.55 -13.71 17.24
N ILE A 394 -3.55 -12.89 17.50
CA ILE A 394 -4.28 -12.82 18.78
C ILE A 394 -5.79 -12.77 18.54
N ASP A 395 -6.59 -12.96 19.60
CA ASP A 395 -8.04 -12.73 19.56
C ASP A 395 -8.31 -11.25 19.22
N GLU A 396 -9.19 -10.99 18.26
CA GLU A 396 -9.52 -9.65 17.74
C GLU A 396 -9.92 -8.65 18.82
N LYS A 397 -10.60 -9.10 19.87
CA LYS A 397 -11.06 -8.24 20.98
C LYS A 397 -9.92 -7.54 21.74
N TYR A 398 -8.72 -8.12 21.69
CA TYR A 398 -7.54 -7.58 22.38
C TYR A 398 -6.63 -6.73 21.48
N MET A 399 -6.95 -6.58 20.19
CA MET A 399 -6.05 -5.95 19.23
C MET A 399 -5.65 -4.54 19.66
N GLU A 400 -6.58 -3.67 20.03
CA GLU A 400 -6.28 -2.29 20.43
C GLU A 400 -5.46 -2.23 21.74
N LEU A 401 -5.76 -3.10 22.70
CA LEU A 401 -4.98 -3.22 23.94
C LEU A 401 -3.54 -3.63 23.63
N ALA A 402 -3.37 -4.64 22.78
CA ALA A 402 -2.04 -5.10 22.37
C ALA A 402 -1.24 -4.00 21.68
N VAL A 403 -1.85 -3.26 20.77
CA VAL A 403 -1.19 -2.15 20.06
C VAL A 403 -0.74 -1.06 21.02
N ARG A 404 -1.61 -0.61 21.95
CA ARG A 404 -1.26 0.38 22.96
C ARG A 404 -0.15 -0.09 23.91
N ALA A 405 -0.25 -1.31 24.41
CA ALA A 405 0.75 -1.88 25.32
C ALA A 405 2.12 -2.01 24.64
N LEU A 406 2.16 -2.50 23.41
CA LEU A 406 3.41 -2.66 22.67
C LEU A 406 4.01 -1.32 22.26
N HIS A 407 3.20 -0.34 21.83
CA HIS A 407 3.66 1.01 21.50
C HIS A 407 4.38 1.65 22.69
N LYS A 408 3.78 1.55 23.89
CA LYS A 408 4.38 2.01 25.14
C LYS A 408 5.63 1.21 25.53
N ALA A 409 5.59 -0.11 25.42
CA ALA A 409 6.70 -0.99 25.81
C ALA A 409 7.96 -0.76 24.97
N PHE A 410 7.81 -0.33 23.73
CA PHE A 410 8.92 0.00 22.83
C PHE A 410 9.25 1.52 22.80
N ASP A 411 8.72 2.30 23.72
CA ASP A 411 8.97 3.75 23.88
C ASP A 411 8.72 4.59 22.61
N LEU A 412 7.77 4.16 21.77
CA LEU A 412 7.50 4.78 20.46
C LEU A 412 6.87 6.19 20.55
N GLU A 413 6.47 6.62 21.74
CA GLU A 413 6.02 7.97 22.03
C GLU A 413 7.18 8.99 22.16
N GLN A 414 8.40 8.53 22.47
CA GLN A 414 9.55 9.36 22.80
C GLN A 414 10.65 9.37 21.74
N ALA A 415 10.69 8.41 20.85
CA ALA A 415 11.81 8.18 19.93
C ALA A 415 11.92 9.21 18.79
#